data_0543a0766b5cd88f4ecd8e59445059d9
#
_entry.id   0543a0766b5cd88f4ecd8e59445059d9
#
_cell.length_a   1.000
_cell.length_b   1.000
_cell.length_c   1.000
_cell.angle_alpha   90.00
_cell.angle_beta   90.00
_cell.angle_gamma   90.00
#
_symmetry.space_group_name_H-M   'P 1'
#
loop_
_entity.id
_entity.type
_entity.pdbx_description
1 polymer ?
#
loop_
_entity_poly.entity_id
_entity_poly.type
_entity_poly.pdbx_seq_one_letter_code
_entity_poly.pdbx_strand_id
1 'polypeptide(L)'
;MDNQRSKFGLVYLVGAGPGRKELLTLRALEVLSRADVVVYDYLVSESVLQLCHPSAVLIDVGKRPGKPTNQSDINDLLVELASKHRCIVRLKGGDPFVFGRGGEEADALKAAEIGFEVVPGVSSVNGVPLFGGISLTHRGIAQGYVVVTGHGRFGEPLKYDWDALNRCGLTLVVLMGVAHRAEISEELRRVGMDPLTPVAVISKGTTASQRVIRTTLSELGMLQVESPAIIVVGSVAALDFSWLDVRPLFGLKVVVTRAYGEDRLSHSLEELGAEVVRLPMISISNPSDQGESLQRALGQIGSFSWIVFTSSTSVKRTFDALGDLRRLGGVKIAAIGSGTKETVLAHRVGVDFVPTKYVGETFVDEFPAPSRANDAILLPRAKVARDVVPLGLRNKGWKVDVVEAYETSYMVYDKSDLVAKADLVLFASPSAVEGFYHCFGKMLGRLPIGVIGPITAKKVEELGATPTFISERYNFPGLVDATRLWWIDNCKSETV
;
A
#
# COMPACT_ATOMS: atom_id res chain seq x y z
N MET A 1 -39.34 -14.39 -15.13
CA MET A 1 -38.59 -13.26 -15.70
C MET A 1 -37.27 -13.81 -16.16
N ASP A 2 -37.12 -13.89 -17.47
CA ASP A 2 -36.06 -14.61 -18.16
C ASP A 2 -34.67 -14.11 -17.78
N ASN A 3 -33.87 -15.06 -17.35
CA ASN A 3 -32.43 -14.90 -17.03
C ASN A 3 -31.65 -14.87 -18.38
N GLN A 4 -31.87 -13.84 -19.21
CA GLN A 4 -30.96 -13.58 -20.32
C GLN A 4 -29.60 -13.16 -19.71
N ARG A 5 -28.66 -14.10 -19.65
CA ARG A 5 -27.24 -13.79 -19.38
C ARG A 5 -26.86 -12.70 -20.39
N SER A 6 -26.55 -11.50 -19.89
CA SER A 6 -26.14 -10.39 -20.72
C SER A 6 -24.99 -10.85 -21.61
N LYS A 7 -25.05 -10.53 -22.91
CA LYS A 7 -24.01 -10.86 -23.92
C LYS A 7 -22.66 -10.22 -23.55
N PHE A 8 -22.69 -9.18 -22.75
CA PHE A 8 -21.56 -8.37 -22.31
C PHE A 8 -21.33 -8.48 -20.80
N GLY A 9 -20.08 -8.24 -20.36
CA GLY A 9 -19.75 -8.02 -18.96
C GLY A 9 -20.29 -6.70 -18.44
N LEU A 10 -20.18 -6.50 -17.13
CA LEU A 10 -20.61 -5.27 -16.47
C LEU A 10 -19.39 -4.35 -16.27
N VAL A 11 -19.52 -3.09 -16.67
CA VAL A 11 -18.50 -2.06 -16.48
C VAL A 11 -18.81 -1.24 -15.23
N TYR A 12 -17.84 -1.11 -14.34
CA TYR A 12 -17.93 -0.30 -13.14
C TYR A 12 -17.08 0.98 -13.32
N LEU A 13 -17.73 2.16 -13.29
CA LEU A 13 -17.05 3.44 -13.25
C LEU A 13 -16.80 3.79 -11.80
N VAL A 14 -15.55 3.59 -11.32
CA VAL A 14 -15.22 3.60 -9.89
C VAL A 14 -14.35 4.78 -9.53
N GLY A 15 -14.73 5.51 -8.49
CA GLY A 15 -13.90 6.54 -7.88
C GLY A 15 -12.84 5.95 -6.95
N ALA A 16 -11.57 6.24 -7.23
CA ALA A 16 -10.41 5.82 -6.44
C ALA A 16 -10.16 6.70 -5.20
N GLY A 17 -10.93 7.77 -5.02
CA GLY A 17 -10.61 8.78 -4.03
C GLY A 17 -9.40 9.65 -4.44
N PRO A 18 -8.96 10.59 -3.58
CA PRO A 18 -7.94 11.57 -3.90
C PRO A 18 -6.49 11.09 -3.68
N GLY A 19 -6.27 9.80 -3.38
CA GLY A 19 -4.92 9.25 -3.23
C GLY A 19 -4.81 8.09 -2.25
N ARG A 20 -5.20 8.28 -0.99
CA ARG A 20 -5.11 7.24 0.05
C ARG A 20 -6.14 6.13 -0.16
N LYS A 21 -5.73 4.87 0.00
CA LYS A 21 -6.61 3.69 -0.11
C LYS A 21 -7.76 3.69 0.93
N GLU A 22 -7.54 4.29 2.11
CA GLU A 22 -8.55 4.42 3.16
C GLU A 22 -9.71 5.34 2.77
N LEU A 23 -9.57 6.10 1.69
CA LEU A 23 -10.61 6.96 1.12
C LEU A 23 -11.43 6.28 0.02
N LEU A 24 -11.17 4.99 -0.25
CA LEU A 24 -12.06 4.17 -1.07
C LEU A 24 -13.40 3.93 -0.35
N THR A 25 -14.46 3.88 -1.12
CA THR A 25 -15.73 3.36 -0.59
C THR A 25 -15.66 1.83 -0.46
N LEU A 26 -16.43 1.27 0.47
CA LEU A 26 -16.54 -0.19 0.63
C LEU A 26 -16.96 -0.86 -0.68
N ARG A 27 -17.86 -0.22 -1.45
CA ARG A 27 -18.29 -0.73 -2.75
C ARG A 27 -17.15 -0.74 -3.77
N ALA A 28 -16.31 0.30 -3.79
CA ALA A 28 -15.12 0.34 -4.65
C ALA A 28 -14.17 -0.82 -4.33
N LEU A 29 -13.88 -1.07 -3.05
CA LEU A 29 -13.03 -2.17 -2.60
C LEU A 29 -13.61 -3.53 -3.00
N GLU A 30 -14.92 -3.74 -2.81
CA GLU A 30 -15.60 -4.99 -3.20
C GLU A 30 -15.47 -5.24 -4.71
N VAL A 31 -15.69 -4.23 -5.53
CA VAL A 31 -15.62 -4.36 -6.99
C VAL A 31 -14.18 -4.60 -7.46
N LEU A 32 -13.20 -3.89 -6.92
CA LEU A 32 -11.77 -4.07 -7.24
C LEU A 32 -11.27 -5.47 -6.89
N SER A 33 -11.72 -6.03 -5.76
CA SER A 33 -11.29 -7.36 -5.30
C SER A 33 -11.77 -8.53 -6.18
N ARG A 34 -12.72 -8.29 -7.09
CA ARG A 34 -13.27 -9.28 -8.03
C ARG A 34 -13.13 -8.91 -9.50
N ALA A 35 -12.42 -7.82 -9.81
CA ALA A 35 -12.24 -7.35 -11.16
C ALA A 35 -11.41 -8.33 -12.02
N ASP A 36 -11.84 -8.59 -13.26
CA ASP A 36 -11.05 -9.32 -14.26
C ASP A 36 -10.01 -8.39 -14.92
N VAL A 37 -10.42 -7.12 -15.15
CA VAL A 37 -9.57 -6.09 -15.74
C VAL A 37 -9.86 -4.74 -15.10
N VAL A 38 -8.80 -3.97 -14.86
CA VAL A 38 -8.86 -2.60 -14.30
C VAL A 38 -8.16 -1.63 -15.24
N VAL A 39 -8.95 -0.72 -15.82
CA VAL A 39 -8.46 0.39 -16.66
C VAL A 39 -8.34 1.63 -15.77
N TYR A 40 -7.14 2.17 -15.57
CA TYR A 40 -6.92 3.19 -14.56
C TYR A 40 -6.16 4.43 -15.07
N ASP A 41 -6.41 5.57 -14.42
CA ASP A 41 -5.78 6.86 -14.70
C ASP A 41 -4.45 7.02 -13.95
N TYR A 42 -3.58 7.89 -14.45
CA TYR A 42 -2.27 8.23 -13.86
C TYR A 42 -2.35 8.69 -12.38
N LEU A 43 -3.46 9.31 -11.97
CA LEU A 43 -3.64 9.82 -10.59
C LEU A 43 -4.06 8.75 -9.58
N VAL A 44 -4.32 7.53 -10.02
CA VAL A 44 -4.62 6.41 -9.12
C VAL A 44 -3.33 5.97 -8.44
N SER A 45 -3.35 5.93 -7.10
CA SER A 45 -2.17 5.54 -6.32
C SER A 45 -1.89 4.04 -6.41
N GLU A 46 -0.62 3.68 -6.32
CA GLU A 46 -0.18 2.28 -6.27
C GLU A 46 -0.83 1.51 -5.12
N SER A 47 -1.03 2.16 -3.96
CA SER A 47 -1.69 1.54 -2.80
C SER A 47 -3.14 1.15 -3.06
N VAL A 48 -3.83 1.85 -3.96
CA VAL A 48 -5.18 1.48 -4.42
C VAL A 48 -5.11 0.33 -5.43
N LEU A 49 -4.17 0.36 -6.38
CA LEU A 49 -3.98 -0.72 -7.35
C LEU A 49 -3.64 -2.07 -6.69
N GLN A 50 -2.95 -2.05 -5.56
CA GLN A 50 -2.66 -3.26 -4.78
C GLN A 50 -3.90 -3.93 -4.14
N LEU A 51 -5.06 -3.26 -4.13
CA LEU A 51 -6.33 -3.82 -3.66
C LEU A 51 -7.12 -4.53 -4.76
N CYS A 52 -6.65 -4.47 -6.01
CA CYS A 52 -7.24 -5.21 -7.11
C CYS A 52 -7.05 -6.72 -6.93
N HIS A 53 -7.93 -7.50 -7.56
CA HIS A 53 -7.76 -8.96 -7.57
C HIS A 53 -6.36 -9.32 -8.12
N PRO A 54 -5.62 -10.26 -7.51
CA PRO A 54 -4.24 -10.58 -7.92
C PRO A 54 -4.09 -11.03 -9.38
N SER A 55 -5.13 -11.60 -9.98
CA SER A 55 -5.15 -12.01 -11.39
C SER A 55 -5.74 -10.95 -12.32
N ALA A 56 -6.14 -9.78 -11.81
CA ALA A 56 -6.69 -8.73 -12.65
C ALA A 56 -5.65 -8.17 -13.62
N VAL A 57 -6.05 -7.98 -14.87
CA VAL A 57 -5.22 -7.29 -15.87
C VAL A 57 -5.30 -5.78 -15.60
N LEU A 58 -4.16 -5.15 -15.34
CA LEU A 58 -4.07 -3.70 -15.10
C LEU A 58 -3.67 -2.97 -16.38
N ILE A 59 -4.52 -2.02 -16.85
CA ILE A 59 -4.30 -1.24 -18.07
C ILE A 59 -4.19 0.25 -17.71
N ASP A 60 -3.00 0.82 -17.86
CA ASP A 60 -2.73 2.24 -17.65
C ASP A 60 -3.15 3.05 -18.90
N VAL A 61 -4.18 3.88 -18.76
CA VAL A 61 -4.65 4.83 -19.78
C VAL A 61 -4.36 6.28 -19.39
N GLY A 62 -3.56 6.49 -18.37
CA GLY A 62 -3.18 7.81 -17.86
C GLY A 62 -2.43 8.63 -18.91
N LYS A 63 -2.83 9.88 -19.04
CA LYS A 63 -2.16 10.85 -19.92
C LYS A 63 -0.78 11.19 -19.37
N ARG A 64 0.26 10.89 -20.11
CA ARG A 64 1.65 11.28 -19.81
C ARG A 64 2.19 12.15 -20.94
N PRO A 65 3.18 13.04 -20.68
CA PRO A 65 3.90 13.72 -21.74
C PRO A 65 4.44 12.70 -22.76
N GLY A 66 4.10 12.86 -24.04
CA GLY A 66 4.51 11.96 -25.11
C GLY A 66 3.60 10.75 -25.38
N LYS A 67 2.54 10.52 -24.59
CA LYS A 67 1.54 9.46 -24.84
C LYS A 67 0.11 10.05 -24.71
N PRO A 68 -0.37 10.78 -25.76
CA PRO A 68 -1.73 11.30 -25.75
C PRO A 68 -2.73 10.14 -25.92
N THR A 69 -3.48 9.81 -24.87
CA THR A 69 -4.63 8.93 -24.97
C THR A 69 -5.87 9.82 -25.16
N ASN A 70 -6.59 9.65 -26.26
CA ASN A 70 -7.85 10.36 -26.50
C ASN A 70 -8.97 9.73 -25.67
N GLN A 71 -10.01 10.50 -25.35
CA GLN A 71 -11.15 9.96 -24.59
C GLN A 71 -11.92 8.93 -25.41
N SER A 72 -12.00 9.11 -26.75
CA SER A 72 -12.62 8.12 -27.63
C SER A 72 -11.93 6.77 -27.52
N ASP A 73 -10.59 6.76 -27.50
CA ASP A 73 -9.81 5.50 -27.43
C ASP A 73 -10.09 4.75 -26.11
N ILE A 74 -10.30 5.49 -25.01
CA ILE A 74 -10.69 4.91 -23.70
C ILE A 74 -12.11 4.34 -23.78
N ASN A 75 -13.04 5.09 -24.37
CA ASN A 75 -14.43 4.64 -24.52
C ASN A 75 -14.50 3.37 -25.37
N ASP A 76 -13.82 3.32 -26.50
CA ASP A 76 -13.74 2.15 -27.38
C ASP A 76 -13.10 0.95 -26.68
N LEU A 77 -12.04 1.18 -25.89
CA LEU A 77 -11.42 0.15 -25.07
C LEU A 77 -12.39 -0.46 -24.06
N LEU A 78 -13.19 0.36 -23.36
CA LEU A 78 -14.16 -0.14 -22.39
C LEU A 78 -15.24 -1.00 -23.07
N VAL A 79 -15.70 -0.59 -24.25
CA VAL A 79 -16.66 -1.36 -25.07
C VAL A 79 -16.05 -2.69 -25.51
N GLU A 80 -14.80 -2.69 -25.97
CA GLU A 80 -14.09 -3.90 -26.37
C GLU A 80 -13.92 -4.88 -25.18
N LEU A 81 -13.48 -4.38 -24.02
CA LEU A 81 -13.25 -5.19 -22.85
C LEU A 81 -14.55 -5.82 -22.33
N ALA A 82 -15.67 -5.12 -22.44
CA ALA A 82 -16.98 -5.65 -22.03
C ALA A 82 -17.40 -6.90 -22.83
N SER A 83 -16.89 -7.07 -24.06
CA SER A 83 -17.14 -8.28 -24.85
C SER A 83 -16.30 -9.49 -24.44
N LYS A 84 -15.21 -9.27 -23.67
CA LYS A 84 -14.18 -10.30 -23.34
C LYS A 84 -14.16 -10.68 -21.88
N HIS A 85 -14.58 -9.81 -20.98
CA HIS A 85 -14.51 -9.96 -19.54
C HIS A 85 -15.87 -9.81 -18.88
N ARG A 86 -16.03 -10.30 -17.65
CA ARG A 86 -17.31 -10.21 -16.91
C ARG A 86 -17.38 -9.02 -15.96
N CYS A 87 -16.23 -8.68 -15.33
CA CYS A 87 -16.14 -7.59 -14.37
C CYS A 87 -15.01 -6.63 -14.79
N ILE A 88 -15.40 -5.51 -15.40
CA ILE A 88 -14.48 -4.49 -15.91
C ILE A 88 -14.57 -3.28 -14.99
N VAL A 89 -13.45 -2.82 -14.47
CA VAL A 89 -13.35 -1.62 -13.63
C VAL A 89 -12.67 -0.50 -14.41
N ARG A 90 -13.35 0.62 -14.57
CA ARG A 90 -12.75 1.90 -14.95
C ARG A 90 -12.48 2.69 -13.68
N LEU A 91 -11.22 2.72 -13.23
CA LEU A 91 -10.79 3.31 -11.97
C LEU A 91 -10.25 4.73 -12.19
N LYS A 92 -10.87 5.73 -11.56
CA LYS A 92 -10.65 7.16 -11.80
C LYS A 92 -10.26 7.86 -10.51
N GLY A 93 -9.27 8.76 -10.54
CA GLY A 93 -8.93 9.58 -9.38
C GLY A 93 -10.10 10.44 -8.91
N GLY A 94 -10.30 10.56 -7.61
CA GLY A 94 -11.41 11.27 -7.00
C GLY A 94 -12.76 10.56 -7.20
N ASP A 95 -13.74 11.30 -7.71
CA ASP A 95 -15.08 10.82 -8.07
C ASP A 95 -15.22 10.75 -9.60
N PRO A 96 -15.88 9.71 -10.18
CA PRO A 96 -15.97 9.54 -11.63
C PRO A 96 -16.70 10.68 -12.32
N PHE A 97 -17.68 11.30 -11.67
CA PHE A 97 -18.57 12.32 -12.24
C PHE A 97 -18.18 13.76 -11.86
N VAL A 98 -17.14 13.95 -11.03
CA VAL A 98 -16.65 15.29 -10.67
C VAL A 98 -15.36 15.58 -11.44
N PHE A 99 -15.47 16.28 -12.56
CA PHE A 99 -14.37 16.62 -13.50
C PHE A 99 -13.56 15.40 -13.99
N GLY A 100 -14.14 14.21 -13.88
CA GLY A 100 -13.53 12.93 -14.25
C GLY A 100 -13.90 12.41 -15.64
N ARG A 101 -14.76 13.10 -16.39
CA ARG A 101 -15.30 12.69 -17.70
C ARG A 101 -16.05 11.34 -17.67
N GLY A 102 -16.46 10.88 -16.51
CA GLY A 102 -17.22 9.63 -16.37
C GLY A 102 -18.59 9.66 -17.08
N GLY A 103 -19.18 10.85 -17.26
CA GLY A 103 -20.39 11.02 -18.06
C GLY A 103 -20.17 10.62 -19.54
N GLU A 104 -19.05 11.02 -20.15
CA GLU A 104 -18.71 10.66 -21.53
C GLU A 104 -18.46 9.14 -21.68
N GLU A 105 -17.85 8.50 -20.67
CA GLU A 105 -17.67 7.05 -20.62
C GLU A 105 -19.01 6.32 -20.47
N ALA A 106 -19.92 6.83 -19.61
CA ALA A 106 -21.27 6.30 -19.43
C ALA A 106 -22.12 6.43 -20.69
N ASP A 107 -22.03 7.57 -21.40
CA ASP A 107 -22.72 7.78 -22.67
C ASP A 107 -22.28 6.78 -23.75
N ALA A 108 -20.98 6.50 -23.85
CA ALA A 108 -20.44 5.52 -24.79
C ALA A 108 -20.93 4.10 -24.48
N LEU A 109 -20.90 3.70 -23.19
CA LEU A 109 -21.40 2.39 -22.76
C LEU A 109 -22.89 2.24 -23.04
N LYS A 110 -23.68 3.28 -22.77
CA LYS A 110 -25.11 3.30 -23.05
C LYS A 110 -25.39 3.19 -24.54
N ALA A 111 -24.63 3.91 -25.37
CA ALA A 111 -24.79 3.83 -26.84
C ALA A 111 -24.44 2.43 -27.39
N ALA A 112 -23.53 1.70 -26.73
CA ALA A 112 -23.17 0.33 -27.05
C ALA A 112 -24.05 -0.73 -26.37
N GLU A 113 -25.11 -0.33 -25.66
CA GLU A 113 -26.03 -1.22 -24.91
C GLU A 113 -25.33 -2.09 -23.86
N ILE A 114 -24.23 -1.58 -23.29
CA ILE A 114 -23.45 -2.24 -22.25
C ILE A 114 -23.93 -1.78 -20.87
N GLY A 115 -24.24 -2.75 -20.00
CA GLY A 115 -24.59 -2.47 -18.60
C GLY A 115 -23.42 -1.87 -17.82
N PHE A 116 -23.68 -0.83 -17.03
CA PHE A 116 -22.69 -0.24 -16.16
C PHE A 116 -23.25 0.15 -14.80
N GLU A 117 -22.36 0.27 -13.81
CA GLU A 117 -22.64 0.81 -12.48
C GLU A 117 -21.65 1.93 -12.18
N VAL A 118 -22.13 3.02 -11.59
CA VAL A 118 -21.25 4.11 -11.11
C VAL A 118 -21.05 3.95 -9.61
N VAL A 119 -19.80 3.81 -9.20
CA VAL A 119 -19.40 3.70 -7.79
C VAL A 119 -18.76 5.02 -7.38
N PRO A 120 -19.39 5.82 -6.50
CA PRO A 120 -18.84 7.11 -6.10
C PRO A 120 -17.52 6.98 -5.38
N GLY A 121 -16.70 8.02 -5.47
CA GLY A 121 -15.45 8.17 -4.71
C GLY A 121 -15.43 9.47 -3.91
N VAL A 122 -14.55 9.55 -2.92
CA VAL A 122 -14.27 10.82 -2.25
C VAL A 122 -13.63 11.77 -3.26
N SER A 123 -14.36 12.83 -3.64
CA SER A 123 -13.82 13.83 -4.57
C SER A 123 -12.61 14.55 -3.96
N SER A 124 -11.61 14.86 -4.80
CA SER A 124 -10.48 15.70 -4.41
C SER A 124 -10.92 17.08 -3.91
N VAL A 125 -12.07 17.56 -4.39
CA VAL A 125 -12.70 18.82 -3.92
C VAL A 125 -12.85 18.85 -2.40
N ASN A 126 -13.33 17.77 -1.81
CA ASN A 126 -13.57 17.68 -0.37
C ASN A 126 -12.37 17.04 0.36
N GLY A 127 -11.82 15.98 -0.21
CA GLY A 127 -10.77 15.20 0.46
C GLY A 127 -9.46 15.96 0.61
N VAL A 128 -9.01 16.67 -0.41
CA VAL A 128 -7.71 17.36 -0.37
C VAL A 128 -7.70 18.56 0.60
N PRO A 129 -8.67 19.48 0.59
CA PRO A 129 -8.72 20.56 1.58
C PRO A 129 -8.82 20.04 3.02
N LEU A 130 -9.64 19.00 3.28
CA LEU A 130 -9.75 18.40 4.60
C LEU A 130 -8.39 17.91 5.11
N PHE A 131 -7.63 17.19 4.28
CA PHE A 131 -6.28 16.73 4.63
C PHE A 131 -5.26 17.89 4.71
N GLY A 132 -5.53 19.02 4.05
CA GLY A 132 -4.77 20.27 4.19
C GLY A 132 -5.16 21.11 5.41
N GLY A 133 -6.03 20.59 6.29
CA GLY A 133 -6.50 21.29 7.49
C GLY A 133 -7.43 22.47 7.16
N ILE A 134 -8.16 22.41 6.03
CA ILE A 134 -9.04 23.49 5.57
C ILE A 134 -10.48 22.98 5.50
N SER A 135 -11.37 23.63 6.26
CA SER A 135 -12.81 23.41 6.17
C SER A 135 -13.39 24.34 5.09
N LEU A 136 -13.92 23.78 4.00
CA LEU A 136 -14.48 24.57 2.89
C LEU A 136 -15.69 25.41 3.29
N THR A 137 -16.38 25.04 4.37
CA THR A 137 -17.48 25.79 4.98
C THR A 137 -17.20 25.96 6.46
N HIS A 138 -17.53 27.14 7.02
CA HIS A 138 -17.38 27.40 8.44
C HIS A 138 -18.44 28.42 8.87
N ARG A 139 -19.17 28.13 9.95
CA ARG A 139 -20.21 29.04 10.45
C ARG A 139 -19.62 30.41 10.74
N GLY A 140 -20.19 31.45 10.16
CA GLY A 140 -19.75 32.84 10.32
C GLY A 140 -18.60 33.27 9.37
N ILE A 141 -18.03 32.36 8.58
CA ILE A 141 -16.95 32.66 7.62
C ILE A 141 -17.40 32.38 6.18
N ALA A 142 -17.88 31.14 5.90
CA ALA A 142 -18.34 30.76 4.56
C ALA A 142 -19.51 29.79 4.67
N GLN A 143 -20.65 30.15 4.04
CA GLN A 143 -21.88 29.35 4.08
C GLN A 143 -21.93 28.27 3.01
N GLY A 144 -21.00 28.30 2.04
CA GLY A 144 -20.93 27.36 0.95
C GLY A 144 -19.64 27.51 0.18
N TYR A 145 -19.50 26.70 -0.86
CA TYR A 145 -18.37 26.79 -1.78
C TYR A 145 -18.82 26.53 -3.23
N VAL A 146 -18.06 27.08 -4.17
CA VAL A 146 -18.21 26.91 -5.61
C VAL A 146 -16.97 26.17 -6.13
N VAL A 147 -17.16 25.22 -7.03
CA VAL A 147 -16.09 24.46 -7.65
C VAL A 147 -16.00 24.78 -9.13
N VAL A 148 -14.80 25.14 -9.57
CA VAL A 148 -14.55 25.41 -11.00
C VAL A 148 -13.30 24.66 -11.47
N THR A 149 -13.19 24.45 -12.79
CA THR A 149 -11.95 23.96 -13.39
C THR A 149 -11.06 25.13 -13.82
N GLY A 150 -9.78 25.07 -13.50
CA GLY A 150 -8.79 26.03 -13.98
C GLY A 150 -8.23 25.68 -15.36
N HIS A 151 -8.88 24.77 -16.09
CA HIS A 151 -8.45 24.34 -17.44
C HIS A 151 -9.57 24.58 -18.44
N GLY A 152 -9.32 25.46 -19.41
CA GLY A 152 -10.23 25.73 -20.51
C GLY A 152 -10.33 24.55 -21.49
N ARG A 153 -11.41 24.50 -22.27
CA ARG A 153 -11.58 23.48 -23.30
C ARG A 153 -10.58 23.74 -24.44
N PHE A 154 -9.75 22.74 -24.77
CA PHE A 154 -8.74 22.79 -25.86
C PHE A 154 -7.75 23.97 -25.78
N GLY A 155 -7.39 24.44 -24.58
CA GLY A 155 -6.47 25.58 -24.39
C GLY A 155 -7.13 26.96 -24.58
N GLU A 156 -8.47 27.01 -24.63
CA GLU A 156 -9.19 28.28 -24.60
C GLU A 156 -9.04 28.97 -23.22
N PRO A 157 -9.11 30.33 -23.17
CA PRO A 157 -9.18 31.07 -21.93
C PRO A 157 -10.34 30.62 -21.05
N LEU A 158 -10.18 30.78 -19.73
CA LEU A 158 -11.23 30.48 -18.76
C LEU A 158 -12.42 31.42 -18.96
N LYS A 159 -13.57 30.89 -19.37
CA LYS A 159 -14.80 31.66 -19.66
C LYS A 159 -15.76 31.56 -18.45
N TYR A 160 -15.43 32.27 -17.35
CA TYR A 160 -16.30 32.37 -16.19
C TYR A 160 -16.82 33.82 -16.06
N ASP A 161 -18.03 33.96 -15.52
CA ASP A 161 -18.46 35.25 -14.97
C ASP A 161 -17.78 35.45 -13.60
N TRP A 162 -16.53 35.98 -13.65
CA TRP A 162 -15.69 36.18 -12.46
C TRP A 162 -16.34 37.18 -11.48
N ASP A 163 -17.12 38.12 -11.97
CA ASP A 163 -17.86 39.08 -11.14
C ASP A 163 -18.96 38.38 -10.34
N ALA A 164 -19.71 37.50 -10.97
CA ALA A 164 -20.69 36.68 -10.27
C ALA A 164 -20.05 35.76 -9.22
N LEU A 165 -18.92 35.12 -9.55
CA LEU A 165 -18.15 34.30 -8.59
C LEU A 165 -17.67 35.12 -7.39
N ASN A 166 -17.18 36.33 -7.59
CA ASN A 166 -16.77 37.24 -6.51
C ASN A 166 -17.96 37.66 -5.64
N ARG A 167 -19.08 38.09 -6.26
CA ARG A 167 -20.27 38.56 -5.55
C ARG A 167 -21.01 37.50 -4.75
N CYS A 168 -20.90 36.22 -5.08
CA CYS A 168 -21.58 35.19 -4.31
C CYS A 168 -20.99 35.01 -2.89
N GLY A 169 -19.80 35.49 -2.60
CA GLY A 169 -19.20 35.43 -1.26
C GLY A 169 -18.93 34.04 -0.72
N LEU A 170 -18.82 33.08 -1.62
CA LEU A 170 -18.56 31.67 -1.28
C LEU A 170 -17.07 31.34 -1.42
N THR A 171 -16.63 30.30 -0.74
CA THR A 171 -15.30 29.74 -0.96
C THR A 171 -15.17 29.25 -2.40
N LEU A 172 -14.15 29.70 -3.13
CA LEU A 172 -13.88 29.22 -4.48
C LEU A 172 -12.83 28.09 -4.43
N VAL A 173 -13.16 26.92 -4.98
CA VAL A 173 -12.27 25.78 -5.10
C VAL A 173 -11.96 25.57 -6.58
N VAL A 174 -10.67 25.65 -6.94
CA VAL A 174 -10.23 25.53 -8.32
C VAL A 174 -9.45 24.23 -8.49
N LEU A 175 -9.98 23.34 -9.33
CA LEU A 175 -9.30 22.12 -9.79
C LEU A 175 -8.54 22.38 -11.07
N MET A 176 -7.40 21.70 -11.28
CA MET A 176 -6.58 21.80 -12.50
C MET A 176 -6.12 23.25 -12.82
N GLY A 177 -6.04 24.12 -11.77
CA GLY A 177 -5.75 25.54 -11.93
C GLY A 177 -4.27 25.92 -11.87
N VAL A 178 -3.34 24.99 -11.65
CA VAL A 178 -1.92 25.29 -11.41
C VAL A 178 -1.29 26.08 -12.57
N ALA A 179 -1.54 25.68 -13.80
CA ALA A 179 -0.99 26.34 -15.00
C ALA A 179 -1.57 27.76 -15.20
N HIS A 180 -2.80 27.98 -14.79
CA HIS A 180 -3.54 29.24 -14.99
C HIS A 180 -3.68 30.07 -13.70
N ARG A 181 -2.92 29.77 -12.64
CA ARG A 181 -3.05 30.44 -11.33
C ARG A 181 -2.82 31.95 -11.38
N ALA A 182 -1.94 32.42 -12.27
CA ALA A 182 -1.71 33.84 -12.49
C ALA A 182 -2.93 34.55 -13.12
N GLU A 183 -3.50 33.94 -14.18
CA GLU A 183 -4.72 34.40 -14.84
C GLU A 183 -5.91 34.43 -13.87
N ILE A 184 -6.09 33.36 -13.08
CA ILE A 184 -7.14 33.28 -12.06
C ILE A 184 -7.00 34.42 -11.02
N SER A 185 -5.78 34.66 -10.54
CA SER A 185 -5.50 35.75 -9.61
C SER A 185 -5.82 37.13 -10.22
N GLU A 186 -5.40 37.34 -11.47
CA GLU A 186 -5.62 38.58 -12.18
C GLU A 186 -7.11 38.85 -12.44
N GLU A 187 -7.85 37.85 -12.92
CA GLU A 187 -9.28 37.99 -13.21
C GLU A 187 -10.11 38.25 -11.93
N LEU A 188 -9.84 37.56 -10.82
CA LEU A 188 -10.53 37.80 -9.56
C LEU A 188 -10.23 39.19 -9.01
N ARG A 189 -8.99 39.68 -9.11
CA ARG A 189 -8.64 41.06 -8.71
C ARG A 189 -9.26 42.11 -9.64
N ARG A 190 -9.33 41.84 -10.94
CA ARG A 190 -9.94 42.73 -11.93
C ARG A 190 -11.42 43.01 -11.62
N VAL A 191 -12.13 42.00 -11.07
CA VAL A 191 -13.54 42.16 -10.65
C VAL A 191 -13.70 42.64 -9.20
N GLY A 192 -12.62 43.15 -8.57
CA GLY A 192 -12.67 43.80 -7.27
C GLY A 192 -12.55 42.85 -6.06
N MET A 193 -12.11 41.62 -6.23
CA MET A 193 -11.76 40.77 -5.06
C MET A 193 -10.50 41.36 -4.38
N ASP A 194 -10.54 41.43 -3.05
CA ASP A 194 -9.43 41.97 -2.26
C ASP A 194 -8.12 41.22 -2.57
N PRO A 195 -7.03 41.92 -2.96
CA PRO A 195 -5.71 41.32 -3.15
C PRO A 195 -5.18 40.51 -1.95
N LEU A 196 -5.61 40.86 -0.73
CA LEU A 196 -5.26 40.17 0.52
C LEU A 196 -6.18 39.01 0.84
N THR A 197 -7.15 38.70 0.00
CA THR A 197 -8.01 37.50 0.18
C THR A 197 -7.14 36.26 0.39
N PRO A 198 -7.35 35.52 1.48
CA PRO A 198 -6.57 34.29 1.76
C PRO A 198 -6.72 33.27 0.66
N VAL A 199 -5.61 32.62 0.32
CA VAL A 199 -5.54 31.53 -0.64
C VAL A 199 -4.72 30.40 -0.03
N ALA A 200 -5.19 29.16 -0.21
CA ALA A 200 -4.41 27.97 0.08
C ALA A 200 -4.24 27.13 -1.17
N VAL A 201 -3.02 26.65 -1.40
CA VAL A 201 -2.70 25.73 -2.48
C VAL A 201 -2.22 24.41 -1.88
N ILE A 202 -2.94 23.35 -2.13
CA ILE A 202 -2.62 22.00 -1.62
C ILE A 202 -2.15 21.12 -2.77
N SER A 203 -0.84 20.86 -2.79
CA SER A 203 -0.21 19.97 -3.78
C SER A 203 -0.16 18.53 -3.26
N LYS A 204 -0.31 17.54 -4.16
CA LYS A 204 -0.21 16.11 -3.88
C LYS A 204 -1.02 15.69 -2.65
N GLY A 205 -2.21 16.29 -2.50
CA GLY A 205 -3.07 16.14 -1.33
C GLY A 205 -3.34 14.67 -0.97
N THR A 206 -3.46 14.41 0.32
CA THR A 206 -3.67 13.09 0.94
C THR A 206 -2.48 12.11 0.87
N THR A 207 -1.37 12.47 0.25
CA THR A 207 -0.15 11.64 0.17
C THR A 207 0.91 12.09 1.20
N ALA A 208 1.98 11.32 1.38
CA ALA A 208 3.11 11.73 2.21
C ALA A 208 3.84 12.97 1.62
N SER A 209 3.75 13.17 0.32
CA SER A 209 4.31 14.34 -0.36
C SER A 209 3.38 15.56 -0.36
N GLN A 210 2.29 15.56 0.43
CA GLN A 210 1.39 16.69 0.53
C GLN A 210 2.11 17.94 1.03
N ARG A 211 1.88 19.05 0.33
CA ARG A 211 2.33 20.38 0.76
C ARG A 211 1.17 21.35 0.75
N VAL A 212 1.05 22.15 1.79
CA VAL A 212 0.05 23.21 1.91
C VAL A 212 0.77 24.55 1.94
N ILE A 213 0.51 25.39 0.95
CA ILE A 213 1.01 26.76 0.90
C ILE A 213 -0.15 27.69 1.18
N ARG A 214 -0.07 28.50 2.24
CA ARG A 214 -1.02 29.57 2.55
C ARG A 214 -0.43 30.90 2.11
N THR A 215 -1.19 31.68 1.38
CA THR A 215 -0.77 32.95 0.75
C THR A 215 -1.96 33.87 0.56
N THR A 216 -1.78 34.95 -0.21
CA THR A 216 -2.82 35.88 -0.62
C THR A 216 -3.13 35.75 -2.11
N LEU A 217 -4.27 36.31 -2.53
CA LEU A 217 -4.67 36.30 -3.93
C LEU A 217 -3.63 37.00 -4.81
N SER A 218 -3.04 38.12 -4.32
CA SER A 218 -2.00 38.85 -5.06
C SER A 218 -0.73 38.07 -5.31
N GLU A 219 -0.39 37.13 -4.42
CA GLU A 219 0.84 36.34 -4.51
C GLU A 219 0.63 35.03 -5.25
N LEU A 220 -0.61 34.57 -5.43
CA LEU A 220 -0.95 33.28 -6.04
C LEU A 220 -0.24 33.04 -7.38
N GLY A 221 -0.17 34.05 -8.23
CA GLY A 221 0.44 33.96 -9.56
C GLY A 221 1.94 33.65 -9.55
N MET A 222 2.65 34.07 -8.49
CA MET A 222 4.10 33.94 -8.35
C MET A 222 4.53 32.63 -7.72
N LEU A 223 3.61 31.86 -7.13
CA LEU A 223 3.93 30.62 -6.46
C LEU A 223 4.49 29.57 -7.40
N GLN A 224 5.50 28.86 -6.94
CA GLN A 224 5.92 27.61 -7.57
C GLN A 224 5.14 26.45 -6.97
N VAL A 225 4.32 25.81 -7.78
CA VAL A 225 3.39 24.75 -7.36
C VAL A 225 3.55 23.51 -8.24
N GLU A 226 3.69 22.37 -7.61
CA GLU A 226 3.71 21.09 -8.31
C GLU A 226 2.28 20.54 -8.49
N SER A 227 1.99 20.03 -9.68
CA SER A 227 0.76 19.27 -9.96
C SER A 227 0.86 17.82 -9.46
N PRO A 228 -0.26 17.19 -9.07
CA PRO A 228 -1.61 17.77 -8.98
C PRO A 228 -1.78 18.67 -7.76
N ALA A 229 -2.55 19.75 -7.90
CA ALA A 229 -2.87 20.62 -6.77
C ALA A 229 -4.29 21.20 -6.87
N ILE A 230 -4.83 21.61 -5.72
CA ILE A 230 -6.10 22.31 -5.56
C ILE A 230 -5.83 23.69 -5.00
N ILE A 231 -6.51 24.70 -5.55
CA ILE A 231 -6.45 26.07 -5.06
C ILE A 231 -7.77 26.37 -4.34
N VAL A 232 -7.71 26.87 -3.12
CA VAL A 232 -8.86 27.31 -2.30
C VAL A 232 -8.72 28.80 -2.08
N VAL A 233 -9.70 29.59 -2.53
CA VAL A 233 -9.71 31.06 -2.40
C VAL A 233 -10.87 31.46 -1.49
N GLY A 234 -10.60 32.31 -0.50
CA GLY A 234 -11.58 32.82 0.45
C GLY A 234 -11.10 32.73 1.90
N SER A 235 -11.84 33.35 2.80
CA SER A 235 -11.45 33.48 4.21
C SER A 235 -11.16 32.17 4.94
N VAL A 236 -11.78 31.06 4.51
CA VAL A 236 -11.51 29.73 5.09
C VAL A 236 -10.10 29.21 4.80
N ALA A 237 -9.43 29.74 3.76
CA ALA A 237 -8.07 29.35 3.43
C ALA A 237 -7.04 29.81 4.48
N ALA A 238 -7.41 30.78 5.33
CA ALA A 238 -6.61 31.23 6.46
C ALA A 238 -6.74 30.29 7.70
N LEU A 239 -7.75 29.44 7.73
CA LEU A 239 -7.93 28.48 8.82
C LEU A 239 -6.86 27.40 8.73
N ASP A 240 -6.38 26.99 9.91
CA ASP A 240 -5.41 25.90 10.01
C ASP A 240 -5.86 24.87 11.06
N PHE A 241 -6.47 23.80 10.57
CA PHE A 241 -6.83 22.64 11.38
C PHE A 241 -5.92 21.45 11.03
N SER A 242 -4.63 21.72 10.80
CA SER A 242 -3.65 20.70 10.43
C SER A 242 -3.63 19.56 11.45
N TRP A 243 -3.77 18.33 10.98
CA TRP A 243 -3.83 17.11 11.79
C TRP A 243 -3.02 15.96 11.20
N LEU A 244 -2.69 16.02 9.90
CA LEU A 244 -1.99 14.94 9.21
C LEU A 244 -0.48 15.01 9.45
N ASP A 245 0.08 16.21 9.37
CA ASP A 245 1.50 16.52 9.48
C ASP A 245 2.06 16.40 10.92
N VAL A 246 1.18 16.30 11.92
CA VAL A 246 1.58 15.98 13.30
C VAL A 246 1.89 14.50 13.52
N ARG A 247 1.62 13.63 12.57
CA ARG A 247 1.95 12.22 12.68
C ARG A 247 3.45 11.99 12.57
N PRO A 248 4.03 11.11 13.42
CA PRO A 248 5.49 10.98 13.54
C PRO A 248 6.24 10.59 12.26
N LEU A 249 5.56 9.90 11.33
CA LEU A 249 6.14 9.47 10.05
C LEU A 249 5.53 10.19 8.84
N PHE A 250 4.83 11.30 9.07
CA PHE A 250 4.32 12.11 7.95
C PHE A 250 5.51 12.59 7.09
N GLY A 251 5.37 12.49 5.79
CA GLY A 251 6.43 12.82 4.82
C GLY A 251 7.31 11.63 4.42
N LEU A 252 7.37 10.57 5.22
CA LEU A 252 8.17 9.38 4.92
C LEU A 252 7.50 8.52 3.85
N LYS A 253 8.22 8.22 2.78
CA LYS A 253 7.86 7.19 1.80
C LYS A 253 8.74 5.97 1.97
N VAL A 254 8.17 4.85 2.39
CA VAL A 254 8.92 3.65 2.76
C VAL A 254 8.53 2.43 1.93
N VAL A 255 9.54 1.73 1.41
CA VAL A 255 9.37 0.43 0.74
C VAL A 255 9.39 -0.67 1.80
N VAL A 256 8.32 -1.48 1.84
CA VAL A 256 8.23 -2.68 2.67
C VAL A 256 8.29 -3.91 1.78
N THR A 257 9.30 -4.75 2.01
CA THR A 257 9.68 -5.87 1.10
C THR A 257 9.07 -7.21 1.51
N ARG A 258 8.12 -7.21 2.44
CA ARG A 258 7.54 -8.42 3.01
C ARG A 258 6.60 -9.12 2.00
N ALA A 259 6.59 -10.47 2.03
CA ALA A 259 5.64 -11.29 1.28
C ALA A 259 4.18 -10.97 1.64
N TYR A 260 3.26 -11.24 0.71
CA TYR A 260 1.82 -11.05 0.91
C TYR A 260 1.29 -11.75 2.16
N GLY A 261 0.26 -11.19 2.78
CA GLY A 261 -0.42 -11.69 3.99
C GLY A 261 -0.78 -10.56 4.95
N GLU A 262 -1.16 -10.87 6.20
CA GLU A 262 -1.37 -9.84 7.25
C GLU A 262 -0.10 -8.99 7.41
N ASP A 263 -0.15 -7.79 6.91
CA ASP A 263 0.98 -6.87 6.89
C ASP A 263 0.87 -5.85 8.02
N ARG A 264 1.04 -6.33 9.25
CA ARG A 264 1.02 -5.49 10.46
C ARG A 264 2.10 -4.41 10.43
N LEU A 265 3.25 -4.68 9.77
CA LEU A 265 4.33 -3.68 9.67
C LEU A 265 3.87 -2.48 8.85
N SER A 266 3.38 -2.72 7.63
CA SER A 266 2.88 -1.65 6.76
C SER A 266 1.73 -0.88 7.41
N HIS A 267 0.78 -1.59 8.04
CA HIS A 267 -0.34 -0.94 8.72
C HIS A 267 0.13 -0.01 9.84
N SER A 268 1.03 -0.46 10.71
CA SER A 268 1.57 0.38 11.79
C SER A 268 2.33 1.61 11.27
N LEU A 269 3.07 1.48 10.16
CA LEU A 269 3.76 2.60 9.54
C LEU A 269 2.76 3.61 8.94
N GLU A 270 1.69 3.12 8.29
CA GLU A 270 0.61 3.94 7.74
C GLU A 270 -0.18 4.68 8.83
N GLU A 271 -0.47 4.04 9.96
CA GLU A 271 -1.11 4.67 11.12
C GLU A 271 -0.27 5.83 11.68
N LEU A 272 1.04 5.72 11.63
CA LEU A 272 1.97 6.78 12.02
C LEU A 272 2.17 7.85 10.93
N GLY A 273 1.55 7.73 9.77
CA GLY A 273 1.53 8.73 8.72
C GLY A 273 2.41 8.46 7.51
N ALA A 274 3.18 7.37 7.48
CA ALA A 274 4.01 7.02 6.33
C ALA A 274 3.20 6.63 5.09
N GLU A 275 3.75 6.92 3.91
CA GLU A 275 3.32 6.33 2.64
C GLU A 275 4.07 5.01 2.42
N VAL A 276 3.37 3.89 2.51
CA VAL A 276 3.98 2.57 2.38
C VAL A 276 3.82 2.02 0.97
N VAL A 277 4.95 1.79 0.32
CA VAL A 277 5.02 1.07 -0.95
C VAL A 277 5.27 -0.41 -0.63
N ARG A 278 4.24 -1.24 -0.78
CA ARG A 278 4.38 -2.68 -0.60
C ARG A 278 5.01 -3.30 -1.84
N LEU A 279 6.18 -3.87 -1.66
CA LEU A 279 6.93 -4.50 -2.73
C LEU A 279 7.45 -5.87 -2.27
N PRO A 280 6.57 -6.89 -2.22
CA PRO A 280 6.94 -8.23 -1.77
C PRO A 280 8.07 -8.81 -2.62
N MET A 281 9.24 -9.03 -2.05
CA MET A 281 10.41 -9.56 -2.78
C MET A 281 10.39 -11.07 -2.92
N ILE A 282 9.53 -11.72 -2.16
CA ILE A 282 9.38 -13.18 -2.17
C ILE A 282 7.90 -13.57 -2.25
N SER A 283 7.62 -14.64 -2.95
CA SER A 283 6.34 -15.33 -2.89
C SER A 283 6.51 -16.67 -2.19
N ILE A 284 5.43 -17.12 -1.53
CA ILE A 284 5.38 -18.37 -0.80
C ILE A 284 4.37 -19.26 -1.52
N SER A 285 4.86 -20.37 -2.05
CA SER A 285 4.07 -21.36 -2.77
C SER A 285 4.07 -22.71 -2.06
N ASN A 286 3.26 -23.63 -2.54
CA ASN A 286 3.36 -25.02 -2.11
C ASN A 286 4.72 -25.60 -2.53
N PRO A 287 5.26 -26.56 -1.76
CA PRO A 287 6.47 -27.28 -2.17
C PRO A 287 6.23 -28.09 -3.46
N SER A 288 7.33 -28.56 -4.06
CA SER A 288 7.29 -29.26 -5.36
C SER A 288 6.40 -30.51 -5.37
N ASP A 289 6.25 -31.16 -4.20
CA ASP A 289 5.36 -32.32 -3.99
C ASP A 289 3.92 -31.91 -3.63
N GLN A 290 3.54 -30.64 -3.83
CA GLN A 290 2.22 -30.09 -3.49
C GLN A 290 1.81 -30.28 -2.02
N GLY A 291 2.78 -30.56 -1.13
CA GLY A 291 2.57 -30.77 0.31
C GLY A 291 2.26 -32.21 0.71
N GLU A 292 2.44 -33.19 -0.18
CA GLU A 292 2.19 -34.62 0.11
C GLU A 292 3.04 -35.12 1.28
N SER A 293 4.32 -34.73 1.35
CA SER A 293 5.22 -35.14 2.45
C SER A 293 4.74 -34.58 3.79
N LEU A 294 4.29 -33.31 3.82
CA LEU A 294 3.70 -32.69 5.02
C LEU A 294 2.41 -33.44 5.43
N GLN A 295 1.50 -33.68 4.50
CA GLN A 295 0.26 -34.43 4.76
C GLN A 295 0.52 -35.82 5.32
N ARG A 296 1.50 -36.53 4.78
CA ARG A 296 1.91 -37.87 5.25
C ARG A 296 2.44 -37.83 6.68
N ALA A 297 3.32 -36.86 7.00
CA ALA A 297 3.84 -36.66 8.35
C ALA A 297 2.73 -36.30 9.33
N LEU A 298 1.80 -35.40 8.92
CA LEU A 298 0.63 -35.05 9.71
C LEU A 298 -0.37 -36.18 9.89
N GLY A 299 -0.40 -37.14 8.95
CA GLY A 299 -1.16 -38.40 9.11
C GLY A 299 -0.69 -39.23 10.31
N GLN A 300 0.57 -39.12 10.67
CA GLN A 300 1.24 -39.83 11.77
C GLN A 300 1.65 -38.88 12.91
N ILE A 301 0.96 -37.76 13.09
CA ILE A 301 1.36 -36.68 14.03
C ILE A 301 1.56 -37.18 15.45
N GLY A 302 0.76 -38.13 15.91
CA GLY A 302 0.87 -38.73 17.25
C GLY A 302 2.13 -39.59 17.49
N SER A 303 2.94 -39.90 16.46
CA SER A 303 4.24 -40.56 16.60
C SER A 303 5.39 -39.62 16.96
N PHE A 304 5.15 -38.31 16.88
CA PHE A 304 6.15 -37.28 17.24
C PHE A 304 5.96 -36.80 18.67
N SER A 305 7.06 -36.60 19.37
CA SER A 305 7.07 -35.98 20.72
C SER A 305 6.97 -34.45 20.63
N TRP A 306 7.49 -33.89 19.54
CA TRP A 306 7.53 -32.45 19.32
C TRP A 306 7.27 -32.07 17.87
N ILE A 307 6.68 -30.87 17.70
CA ILE A 307 6.76 -30.11 16.45
C ILE A 307 7.62 -28.88 16.71
N VAL A 308 8.62 -28.66 15.87
CA VAL A 308 9.51 -27.49 15.98
C VAL A 308 9.25 -26.54 14.82
N PHE A 309 8.82 -25.32 15.12
CA PHE A 309 8.57 -24.29 14.13
C PHE A 309 9.70 -23.26 14.10
N THR A 310 10.27 -23.06 12.91
CA THR A 310 11.35 -22.08 12.68
C THR A 310 10.84 -20.77 12.06
N SER A 311 9.55 -20.71 11.64
CA SER A 311 8.95 -19.54 11.02
C SER A 311 7.43 -19.50 11.19
N SER A 312 6.84 -18.32 11.19
CA SER A 312 5.39 -18.13 11.20
C SER A 312 4.70 -18.75 9.98
N THR A 313 5.38 -18.78 8.83
CA THR A 313 4.87 -19.42 7.62
C THR A 313 4.73 -20.93 7.79
N SER A 314 5.73 -21.60 8.41
CA SER A 314 5.63 -23.03 8.67
C SER A 314 4.49 -23.38 9.62
N VAL A 315 4.23 -22.52 10.64
CA VAL A 315 3.05 -22.69 11.52
C VAL A 315 1.76 -22.66 10.72
N LYS A 316 1.52 -21.59 9.95
CA LYS A 316 0.31 -21.42 9.15
C LYS A 316 0.09 -22.61 8.21
N ARG A 317 1.11 -22.94 7.39
CA ARG A 317 1.03 -24.05 6.43
C ARG A 317 0.76 -25.40 7.10
N THR A 318 1.37 -25.66 8.26
CA THR A 318 1.18 -26.90 9.00
C THR A 318 -0.22 -26.98 9.60
N PHE A 319 -0.72 -25.91 10.20
CA PHE A 319 -2.04 -25.89 10.83
C PHE A 319 -3.17 -25.91 9.80
N ASP A 320 -3.01 -25.21 8.67
CA ASP A 320 -3.95 -25.28 7.54
C ASP A 320 -4.02 -26.70 6.98
N ALA A 321 -2.86 -27.35 6.80
CA ALA A 321 -2.78 -28.73 6.31
C ALA A 321 -3.32 -29.77 7.31
N LEU A 322 -3.19 -29.50 8.62
CA LEU A 322 -3.71 -30.39 9.68
C LEU A 322 -5.25 -30.33 9.76
N GLY A 323 -5.84 -29.16 9.54
CA GLY A 323 -7.28 -28.89 9.58
C GLY A 323 -7.87 -28.96 10.99
N ASP A 324 -7.77 -30.09 11.67
CA ASP A 324 -8.26 -30.27 13.06
C ASP A 324 -7.11 -30.26 14.06
N LEU A 325 -7.00 -29.17 14.82
CA LEU A 325 -5.94 -28.97 15.80
C LEU A 325 -6.02 -29.91 17.03
N ARG A 326 -7.15 -30.60 17.24
CA ARG A 326 -7.27 -31.63 18.30
C ARG A 326 -6.31 -32.81 18.07
N ARG A 327 -5.88 -32.99 16.82
CA ARG A 327 -4.89 -34.02 16.43
C ARG A 327 -3.50 -33.78 17.03
N LEU A 328 -3.23 -32.55 17.53
CA LEU A 328 -2.00 -32.20 18.25
C LEU A 328 -1.98 -32.74 19.69
N GLY A 329 -3.03 -33.38 20.15
CA GLY A 329 -3.12 -33.90 21.52
C GLY A 329 -1.93 -34.79 21.88
N GLY A 330 -1.15 -34.43 22.92
CA GLY A 330 0.04 -35.14 23.37
C GLY A 330 1.36 -34.76 22.66
N VAL A 331 1.31 -33.91 21.61
CA VAL A 331 2.51 -33.41 20.91
C VAL A 331 2.88 -32.06 21.44
N LYS A 332 4.13 -31.86 21.89
CA LYS A 332 4.65 -30.59 22.36
C LYS A 332 5.05 -29.69 21.20
N ILE A 333 4.92 -28.39 21.41
CA ILE A 333 5.23 -27.39 20.36
C ILE A 333 6.36 -26.47 20.80
N ALA A 334 7.37 -26.34 19.92
CA ALA A 334 8.45 -25.40 20.09
C ALA A 334 8.48 -24.37 18.98
N ALA A 335 8.83 -23.13 19.32
CA ALA A 335 8.97 -22.01 18.39
C ALA A 335 10.31 -21.29 18.61
N ILE A 336 11.04 -21.00 17.53
CA ILE A 336 12.37 -20.36 17.66
C ILE A 336 12.26 -18.86 17.95
N GLY A 337 11.25 -18.16 17.43
CA GLY A 337 11.15 -16.71 17.57
C GLY A 337 9.81 -16.26 18.16
N SER A 338 9.78 -15.00 18.66
CA SER A 338 8.57 -14.40 19.22
C SER A 338 7.42 -14.35 18.21
N GLY A 339 7.67 -13.96 16.96
CA GLY A 339 6.63 -13.91 15.92
C GLY A 339 6.11 -15.31 15.54
N THR A 340 6.95 -16.36 15.62
CA THR A 340 6.53 -17.76 15.42
C THR A 340 5.65 -18.19 16.59
N LYS A 341 6.06 -17.89 17.84
CA LYS A 341 5.25 -18.12 19.04
C LYS A 341 3.89 -17.44 18.96
N GLU A 342 3.86 -16.15 18.63
CA GLU A 342 2.63 -15.38 18.48
C GLU A 342 1.70 -16.00 17.43
N THR A 343 2.25 -16.51 16.33
CA THR A 343 1.47 -17.19 15.29
C THR A 343 0.83 -18.47 15.81
N VAL A 344 1.54 -19.28 16.60
CA VAL A 344 0.97 -20.47 17.25
C VAL A 344 -0.16 -20.08 18.22
N LEU A 345 0.10 -19.08 19.07
CA LEU A 345 -0.89 -18.58 20.04
C LEU A 345 -2.15 -18.00 19.36
N ALA A 346 -2.01 -17.36 18.20
CA ALA A 346 -3.14 -16.83 17.42
C ALA A 346 -4.08 -17.96 16.95
N HIS A 347 -3.58 -19.19 16.78
CA HIS A 347 -4.39 -20.38 16.51
C HIS A 347 -4.92 -21.05 17.79
N ARG A 348 -4.78 -20.40 18.95
CA ARG A 348 -5.22 -20.90 20.26
C ARG A 348 -4.53 -22.19 20.70
N VAL A 349 -3.30 -22.37 20.28
CA VAL A 349 -2.43 -23.51 20.64
C VAL A 349 -1.30 -22.99 21.53
N GLY A 350 -0.98 -23.74 22.59
CA GLY A 350 0.12 -23.40 23.50
C GLY A 350 1.49 -23.64 22.87
N VAL A 351 2.53 -23.00 23.39
CA VAL A 351 3.93 -23.22 23.02
C VAL A 351 4.67 -23.70 24.26
N ASP A 352 5.25 -24.90 24.21
CA ASP A 352 5.92 -25.53 25.33
C ASP A 352 7.37 -25.10 25.49
N PHE A 353 8.03 -24.66 24.40
CA PHE A 353 9.42 -24.23 24.42
C PHE A 353 9.72 -23.07 23.47
N VAL A 354 10.46 -22.07 23.98
CA VAL A 354 11.00 -20.94 23.20
C VAL A 354 12.38 -20.63 23.77
N PRO A 355 13.43 -20.45 22.95
CA PRO A 355 14.76 -20.15 23.43
C PRO A 355 14.87 -18.71 24.00
N THR A 356 15.88 -18.48 24.85
CA THR A 356 16.14 -17.16 25.42
C THR A 356 16.60 -16.13 24.36
N LYS A 357 17.31 -16.60 23.32
CA LYS A 357 17.64 -15.82 22.12
C LYS A 357 17.06 -16.50 20.90
N TYR A 358 16.46 -15.71 20.03
CA TYR A 358 15.68 -16.17 18.86
C TYR A 358 16.56 -16.55 17.67
N VAL A 359 17.60 -17.36 17.92
CA VAL A 359 18.53 -17.91 16.90
C VAL A 359 18.61 -19.43 17.01
N GLY A 360 18.91 -20.08 15.87
CA GLY A 360 18.92 -21.55 15.79
C GLY A 360 19.94 -22.20 16.70
N GLU A 361 21.08 -21.58 16.89
CA GLU A 361 22.17 -22.04 17.75
C GLU A 361 21.73 -22.11 19.22
N THR A 362 21.18 -21.03 19.77
CA THR A 362 20.65 -21.00 21.15
C THR A 362 19.47 -21.96 21.30
N PHE A 363 18.61 -22.08 20.26
CA PHE A 363 17.52 -23.04 20.30
C PHE A 363 18.05 -24.47 20.50
N VAL A 364 19.08 -24.87 19.73
CA VAL A 364 19.69 -26.20 19.86
C VAL A 364 20.30 -26.38 21.24
N ASP A 365 21.04 -25.39 21.74
CA ASP A 365 21.72 -25.48 23.03
C ASP A 365 20.75 -25.67 24.20
N GLU A 366 19.67 -24.93 24.23
CA GLU A 366 18.68 -24.91 25.31
C GLU A 366 17.61 -26.00 25.17
N PHE A 367 17.41 -26.58 23.98
CA PHE A 367 16.36 -27.57 23.74
C PHE A 367 16.66 -28.86 24.50
N PRO A 368 15.65 -29.49 25.16
CA PRO A 368 15.89 -30.67 25.96
C PRO A 368 16.42 -31.86 25.14
N ALA A 369 17.12 -32.78 25.78
CA ALA A 369 17.50 -34.04 25.19
C ALA A 369 16.28 -35.00 25.10
N PRO A 370 16.29 -35.99 24.21
CA PRO A 370 15.21 -36.97 24.13
C PRO A 370 15.10 -37.80 25.41
N SER A 371 13.90 -38.07 25.84
CA SER A 371 13.63 -38.91 27.03
C SER A 371 13.72 -40.40 26.72
N ARG A 372 13.51 -40.77 25.47
CA ARG A 372 13.56 -42.17 24.98
C ARG A 372 14.35 -42.22 23.67
N ALA A 373 14.97 -43.35 23.40
CA ALA A 373 15.81 -43.56 22.21
C ALA A 373 15.09 -43.35 20.85
N ASN A 374 13.77 -43.41 20.83
CA ASN A 374 12.98 -43.27 19.62
C ASN A 374 12.13 -41.96 19.58
N ASP A 375 12.36 -41.06 20.51
CA ASP A 375 11.66 -39.77 20.51
C ASP A 375 11.95 -39.02 19.20
N ALA A 376 10.88 -38.60 18.53
CA ALA A 376 10.95 -37.95 17.22
C ALA A 376 10.41 -36.53 17.22
N ILE A 377 11.01 -35.69 16.39
CA ILE A 377 10.64 -34.32 16.14
C ILE A 377 10.16 -34.18 14.70
N LEU A 378 8.99 -33.59 14.49
CA LEU A 378 8.57 -33.10 13.19
C LEU A 378 9.07 -31.65 13.05
N LEU A 379 9.79 -31.36 11.96
CA LEU A 379 10.34 -30.05 11.67
C LEU A 379 9.86 -29.57 10.29
N PRO A 380 8.63 -28.95 10.22
CA PRO A 380 8.13 -28.37 8.99
C PRO A 380 8.86 -27.04 8.73
N ARG A 381 9.47 -26.90 7.54
CA ARG A 381 10.25 -25.71 7.19
C ARG A 381 10.16 -25.35 5.69
N ALA A 382 10.78 -24.25 5.32
CA ALA A 382 11.01 -23.93 3.92
C ALA A 382 11.91 -24.98 3.25
N LYS A 383 11.72 -25.22 1.97
CA LYS A 383 12.58 -26.09 1.14
C LYS A 383 14.06 -25.69 1.26
N VAL A 384 14.35 -24.39 1.16
CA VAL A 384 15.67 -23.84 1.36
C VAL A 384 15.73 -23.17 2.73
N ALA A 385 16.48 -23.73 3.66
CA ALA A 385 16.69 -23.21 5.01
C ALA A 385 18.03 -23.71 5.57
N ARG A 386 18.59 -23.01 6.58
CA ARG A 386 19.83 -23.40 7.24
C ARG A 386 19.65 -24.70 8.03
N ASP A 387 20.65 -25.58 8.00
CA ASP A 387 20.60 -26.89 8.65
C ASP A 387 21.07 -26.91 10.12
N VAL A 388 21.31 -25.75 10.71
CA VAL A 388 21.78 -25.63 12.12
C VAL A 388 20.84 -26.38 13.08
N VAL A 389 19.54 -26.17 12.97
CA VAL A 389 18.55 -26.77 13.88
C VAL A 389 18.43 -28.28 13.68
N PRO A 390 18.16 -28.81 12.47
CA PRO A 390 18.03 -30.26 12.31
C PRO A 390 19.32 -31.01 12.61
N LEU A 391 20.50 -30.50 12.25
CA LEU A 391 21.77 -31.13 12.57
C LEU A 391 22.05 -31.10 14.07
N GLY A 392 21.85 -29.93 14.73
CA GLY A 392 22.07 -29.80 16.17
C GLY A 392 21.15 -30.72 17.00
N LEU A 393 19.87 -30.81 16.63
CA LEU A 393 18.93 -31.72 17.31
C LEU A 393 19.30 -33.20 17.10
N ARG A 394 19.73 -33.58 15.90
CA ARG A 394 20.22 -34.93 15.63
C ARG A 394 21.47 -35.27 16.47
N ASN A 395 22.40 -34.32 16.60
CA ASN A 395 23.59 -34.47 17.44
C ASN A 395 23.23 -34.63 18.93
N LYS A 396 22.10 -34.08 19.37
CA LYS A 396 21.54 -34.28 20.72
C LYS A 396 20.81 -35.62 20.89
N GLY A 397 20.73 -36.45 19.84
CA GLY A 397 20.11 -37.77 19.88
C GLY A 397 18.64 -37.82 19.46
N TRP A 398 18.07 -36.71 18.95
CA TRP A 398 16.71 -36.70 18.44
C TRP A 398 16.61 -37.35 17.04
N LYS A 399 15.55 -38.10 16.80
CA LYS A 399 15.14 -38.46 15.45
C LYS A 399 14.40 -37.26 14.85
N VAL A 400 14.97 -36.60 13.84
CA VAL A 400 14.39 -35.37 13.25
C VAL A 400 13.88 -35.65 11.85
N ASP A 401 12.57 -35.62 11.68
CA ASP A 401 11.87 -35.66 10.39
C ASP A 401 11.68 -34.22 9.86
N VAL A 402 12.42 -33.90 8.82
CA VAL A 402 12.40 -32.59 8.17
C VAL A 402 11.48 -32.64 6.98
N VAL A 403 10.44 -31.82 6.98
CA VAL A 403 9.41 -31.82 5.94
C VAL A 403 9.30 -30.43 5.30
N GLU A 404 9.22 -30.40 3.98
CA GLU A 404 8.99 -29.17 3.24
C GLU A 404 7.55 -28.71 3.41
N ALA A 405 7.34 -27.60 4.12
CA ALA A 405 6.02 -27.00 4.32
C ALA A 405 5.68 -25.95 3.27
N TYR A 406 6.69 -25.34 2.66
CA TYR A 406 6.53 -24.32 1.62
C TYR A 406 7.83 -24.11 0.85
N GLU A 407 7.69 -23.50 -0.33
CA GLU A 407 8.80 -23.02 -1.14
C GLU A 407 8.77 -21.50 -1.24
N THR A 408 9.94 -20.89 -1.25
CA THR A 408 10.09 -19.43 -1.43
C THR A 408 10.71 -19.17 -2.79
N SER A 409 10.07 -18.33 -3.61
CA SER A 409 10.58 -17.86 -4.88
C SER A 409 10.71 -16.33 -4.89
N TYR A 410 11.66 -15.81 -5.66
CA TYR A 410 11.85 -14.38 -5.79
C TYR A 410 10.82 -13.79 -6.75
N MET A 411 10.32 -12.61 -6.39
CA MET A 411 9.44 -11.82 -7.25
C MET A 411 10.29 -10.93 -8.14
N VAL A 412 9.83 -10.71 -9.38
CA VAL A 412 10.46 -9.79 -10.34
C VAL A 412 9.48 -8.66 -10.65
N TYR A 413 9.96 -7.42 -10.55
CA TYR A 413 9.17 -6.22 -10.80
C TYR A 413 9.88 -5.29 -11.77
N ASP A 414 9.11 -4.66 -12.65
CA ASP A 414 9.54 -3.49 -13.41
C ASP A 414 9.05 -2.21 -12.72
N LYS A 415 9.52 -1.98 -11.49
CA LYS A 415 9.07 -0.88 -10.61
C LYS A 415 10.25 -0.11 -10.00
N SER A 416 11.36 -0.02 -10.71
CA SER A 416 12.56 0.72 -10.26
C SER A 416 12.27 2.17 -9.91
N ASP A 417 11.34 2.82 -10.64
CA ASP A 417 10.94 4.20 -10.38
C ASP A 417 10.25 4.40 -9.04
N LEU A 418 9.51 3.39 -8.55
CA LEU A 418 8.89 3.45 -7.22
C LEU A 418 9.93 3.35 -6.11
N VAL A 419 10.91 2.47 -6.29
CA VAL A 419 12.03 2.33 -5.35
C VAL A 419 12.87 3.61 -5.34
N ALA A 420 13.18 4.18 -6.51
CA ALA A 420 13.99 5.39 -6.63
C ALA A 420 13.37 6.63 -5.97
N LYS A 421 12.04 6.65 -5.77
CA LYS A 421 11.31 7.75 -5.14
C LYS A 421 11.02 7.52 -3.65
N ALA A 422 11.51 6.43 -3.07
CA ALA A 422 11.34 6.14 -1.66
C ALA A 422 12.48 6.76 -0.84
N ASP A 423 12.21 7.04 0.42
CA ASP A 423 13.17 7.59 1.38
C ASP A 423 13.89 6.48 2.17
N LEU A 424 13.26 5.29 2.25
CA LEU A 424 13.73 4.18 3.07
C LEU A 424 13.26 2.85 2.50
N VAL A 425 14.06 1.80 2.66
CA VAL A 425 13.64 0.41 2.44
C VAL A 425 13.77 -0.39 3.74
N LEU A 426 12.75 -1.20 4.06
CA LEU A 426 12.72 -2.06 5.24
C LEU A 426 12.78 -3.54 4.87
N PHE A 427 13.70 -4.26 5.52
CA PHE A 427 13.85 -5.69 5.37
C PHE A 427 13.55 -6.44 6.67
N ALA A 428 12.59 -7.35 6.61
CA ALA A 428 12.19 -8.20 7.73
C ALA A 428 12.78 -9.63 7.66
N SER A 429 13.56 -9.95 6.64
CA SER A 429 14.22 -11.25 6.51
C SER A 429 15.40 -11.20 5.53
N PRO A 430 16.39 -12.13 5.66
CA PRO A 430 17.48 -12.25 4.69
C PRO A 430 17.01 -12.54 3.25
N SER A 431 15.99 -13.39 3.10
CA SER A 431 15.43 -13.73 1.78
C SER A 431 14.77 -12.54 1.08
N ALA A 432 14.21 -11.58 1.84
CA ALA A 432 13.71 -10.33 1.25
C ALA A 432 14.85 -9.44 0.73
N VAL A 433 16.00 -9.42 1.40
CA VAL A 433 17.22 -8.72 0.94
C VAL A 433 17.72 -9.35 -0.37
N GLU A 434 17.83 -10.67 -0.42
CA GLU A 434 18.27 -11.41 -1.60
C GLU A 434 17.32 -11.19 -2.79
N GLY A 435 15.99 -11.25 -2.54
CA GLY A 435 14.99 -10.98 -3.56
C GLY A 435 15.07 -9.55 -4.10
N PHE A 436 15.29 -8.57 -3.21
CA PHE A 436 15.47 -7.17 -3.61
C PHE A 436 16.74 -6.99 -4.45
N TYR A 437 17.85 -7.59 -4.03
CA TYR A 437 19.10 -7.56 -4.79
C TYR A 437 18.96 -8.24 -6.15
N HIS A 438 18.27 -9.37 -6.21
CA HIS A 438 18.02 -10.09 -7.45
C HIS A 438 17.18 -9.25 -8.43
N CYS A 439 16.19 -8.52 -7.93
CA CYS A 439 15.30 -7.71 -8.75
C CYS A 439 15.90 -6.35 -9.15
N PHE A 440 16.54 -5.65 -8.20
CA PHE A 440 16.98 -4.26 -8.35
C PHE A 440 18.49 -4.06 -8.27
N GLY A 441 19.27 -5.09 -7.96
CA GLY A 441 20.72 -5.10 -7.99
C GLY A 441 21.36 -3.92 -7.25
N LYS A 442 22.02 -3.05 -8.02
CA LYS A 442 22.75 -1.87 -7.51
C LYS A 442 21.89 -0.81 -6.79
N MET A 443 20.56 -0.92 -6.82
CA MET A 443 19.71 -0.03 -6.02
C MET A 443 19.77 -0.35 -4.52
N LEU A 444 20.19 -1.56 -4.15
CA LEU A 444 20.56 -1.88 -2.77
C LEU A 444 21.73 -0.99 -2.35
N GLY A 445 21.56 -0.19 -1.29
CA GLY A 445 22.54 0.77 -0.82
C GLY A 445 22.43 2.18 -1.42
N ARG A 446 21.53 2.43 -2.38
CA ARG A 446 21.21 3.81 -2.82
C ARG A 446 20.19 4.50 -1.92
N LEU A 447 19.39 3.72 -1.21
CA LEU A 447 18.44 4.20 -0.21
C LEU A 447 18.93 3.83 1.19
N PRO A 448 18.56 4.59 2.22
CA PRO A 448 18.64 4.16 3.60
C PRO A 448 17.98 2.80 3.80
N ILE A 449 18.60 1.93 4.60
CA ILE A 449 18.18 0.54 4.82
C ILE A 449 17.91 0.31 6.30
N GLY A 450 16.65 0.01 6.65
CA GLY A 450 16.30 -0.47 7.98
C GLY A 450 16.11 -1.99 8.00
N VAL A 451 16.65 -2.66 9.01
CA VAL A 451 16.56 -4.12 9.13
C VAL A 451 16.03 -4.57 10.48
N ILE A 452 15.27 -5.67 10.48
CA ILE A 452 14.62 -6.19 11.68
C ILE A 452 15.62 -6.74 12.72
N GLY A 453 16.83 -7.12 12.32
CA GLY A 453 17.80 -7.71 13.23
C GLY A 453 19.12 -8.11 12.57
N PRO A 454 20.07 -8.64 13.36
CA PRO A 454 21.46 -8.84 12.95
C PRO A 454 21.66 -9.83 11.81
N ILE A 455 20.82 -10.87 11.71
CA ILE A 455 20.91 -11.85 10.62
C ILE A 455 20.56 -11.20 9.28
N THR A 456 19.56 -10.32 9.28
CA THR A 456 19.17 -9.56 8.08
C THR A 456 20.22 -8.51 7.75
N ALA A 457 20.81 -7.86 8.76
CA ALA A 457 21.91 -6.91 8.59
C ALA A 457 23.10 -7.55 7.91
N LYS A 458 23.54 -8.71 8.42
CA LYS A 458 24.63 -9.48 7.83
C LYS A 458 24.40 -9.81 6.35
N LYS A 459 23.17 -10.13 5.97
CA LYS A 459 22.81 -10.39 4.56
C LYS A 459 22.94 -9.12 3.69
N VAL A 460 22.56 -7.96 4.21
CA VAL A 460 22.77 -6.67 3.52
C VAL A 460 24.24 -6.40 3.27
N GLU A 461 25.08 -6.65 4.29
CA GLU A 461 26.54 -6.49 4.22
C GLU A 461 27.20 -7.48 3.24
N GLU A 462 26.78 -8.74 3.24
CA GLU A 462 27.24 -9.77 2.29
C GLU A 462 26.96 -9.38 0.82
N LEU A 463 25.91 -8.58 0.57
CA LEU A 463 25.54 -8.10 -0.76
C LEU A 463 26.11 -6.70 -1.08
N GLY A 464 27.03 -6.20 -0.25
CA GLY A 464 27.81 -4.99 -0.50
C GLY A 464 27.13 -3.68 -0.14
N ALA A 465 26.10 -3.70 0.71
CA ALA A 465 25.45 -2.51 1.25
C ALA A 465 25.59 -2.44 2.78
N THR A 466 25.27 -1.29 3.38
CA THR A 466 25.35 -1.09 4.82
C THR A 466 23.97 -0.75 5.37
N PRO A 467 23.46 -1.45 6.40
CA PRO A 467 22.22 -1.05 7.06
C PRO A 467 22.37 0.33 7.70
N THR A 468 21.38 1.20 7.51
CA THR A 468 21.33 2.51 8.15
C THR A 468 20.99 2.36 9.63
N PHE A 469 20.08 1.44 9.95
CA PHE A 469 19.78 1.07 11.33
C PHE A 469 19.34 -0.39 11.44
N ILE A 470 19.54 -0.94 12.63
CA ILE A 470 19.11 -2.29 13.03
C ILE A 470 18.14 -2.12 14.19
N SER A 471 16.96 -2.76 14.13
CA SER A 471 16.02 -2.73 15.24
C SER A 471 16.61 -3.39 16.48
N GLU A 472 16.48 -2.74 17.64
CA GLU A 472 16.92 -3.30 18.93
C GLU A 472 16.06 -4.50 19.36
N ARG A 473 14.77 -4.45 19.05
CA ARG A 473 13.82 -5.54 19.26
C ARG A 473 13.52 -6.21 17.92
N TYR A 474 13.90 -7.46 17.76
CA TYR A 474 13.85 -8.21 16.49
C TYR A 474 12.42 -8.65 16.12
N ASN A 475 11.51 -7.69 16.13
CA ASN A 475 10.09 -7.84 15.80
C ASN A 475 9.55 -6.59 15.06
N PHE A 476 8.30 -6.65 14.56
CA PHE A 476 7.73 -5.53 13.81
C PHE A 476 7.55 -4.26 14.64
N PRO A 477 7.02 -4.30 15.87
CA PRO A 477 6.99 -3.09 16.70
C PRO A 477 8.36 -2.44 16.88
N GLY A 478 9.40 -3.23 17.10
CA GLY A 478 10.77 -2.72 17.22
C GLY A 478 11.26 -2.07 15.93
N LEU A 479 10.97 -2.66 14.76
CA LEU A 479 11.35 -2.07 13.48
C LEU A 479 10.58 -0.76 13.20
N VAL A 480 9.32 -0.66 13.59
CA VAL A 480 8.52 0.58 13.51
C VAL A 480 9.11 1.66 14.41
N ASP A 481 9.47 1.32 15.67
CA ASP A 481 10.10 2.28 16.58
C ASP A 481 11.45 2.78 16.07
N ALA A 482 12.30 1.89 15.57
CA ALA A 482 13.59 2.26 14.97
C ALA A 482 13.40 3.16 13.73
N THR A 483 12.41 2.88 12.90
CA THR A 483 12.05 3.72 11.74
C THR A 483 11.62 5.12 12.20
N ARG A 484 10.78 5.19 13.25
CA ARG A 484 10.31 6.47 13.81
C ARG A 484 11.46 7.31 14.36
N LEU A 485 12.36 6.71 15.12
CA LEU A 485 13.51 7.41 15.67
C LEU A 485 14.41 7.93 14.55
N TRP A 486 14.75 7.07 13.59
CA TRP A 486 15.56 7.45 12.45
C TRP A 486 14.93 8.62 11.66
N TRP A 487 13.63 8.58 11.38
CA TRP A 487 12.94 9.63 10.62
C TRP A 487 12.95 10.96 11.36
N ILE A 488 12.64 10.98 12.66
CA ILE A 488 12.63 12.20 13.47
C ILE A 488 14.03 12.86 13.48
N ASP A 489 15.09 12.06 13.58
CA ASP A 489 16.47 12.57 13.62
C ASP A 489 16.89 13.14 12.25
N ASN A 490 16.41 12.59 11.14
CA ASN A 490 16.75 13.05 9.80
C ASN A 490 15.86 14.22 9.33
N CYS A 491 14.57 14.29 9.70
CA CYS A 491 13.71 15.43 9.37
C CYS A 491 14.13 16.73 10.06
N LYS A 492 14.74 16.65 11.26
CA LYS A 492 15.24 17.84 11.96
C LYS A 492 16.42 18.51 11.25
N SER A 493 17.09 17.81 10.35
CA SER A 493 18.24 18.35 9.60
C SER A 493 17.86 19.14 8.34
N GLU A 494 16.61 19.07 7.87
CA GLU A 494 16.13 19.81 6.69
C GLU A 494 15.40 21.14 7.03
N THR A 495 15.22 21.44 8.32
CA THR A 495 14.49 22.63 8.80
C THR A 495 15.42 23.72 9.35
N VAL A 496 16.71 23.72 8.99
CA VAL A 496 17.67 24.80 9.33
C VAL A 496 18.09 25.56 8.08
#